data_afdb67f4c4aa679189a5cff2b557551c
#
_entry.id   afdb67f4c4aa679189a5cff2b557551c
#
_cell.length_a   1.000
_cell.length_b   1.000
_cell.length_c   1.000
_cell.angle_alpha   90.00
_cell.angle_beta   90.00
_cell.angle_gamma   90.00
#
_symmetry.space_group_name_H-M   'P 1'
#
loop_
_entity.id
_entity.type
_entity.pdbx_description
1 polymer ?
#
loop_
_entity_poly.entity_id
_entity_poly.type
_entity_poly.pdbx_seq_one_letter_code
_entity_poly.pdbx_strand_id
1 'polypeptide(L)'
;MMKFDHLSIPVNDVGRSREWYTATLGLRVEFEVLDRRSVALQDSEGFAIFLQEVPSEVDPNGCALWFQVADVDATFADWSARGVVFALGPQKSFWGYGVELVDPDGYRIRLWDERTMREK
;
A
#
# COMPACT_ATOMS: atom_id res chain seq x y z
N MET A 1 16.08 23.79 -7.01
CA MET A 1 14.94 23.25 -6.26
C MET A 1 14.89 21.73 -6.44
N MET A 2 14.59 21.03 -5.37
CA MET A 2 14.51 19.56 -5.37
C MET A 2 13.08 19.15 -5.01
N LYS A 3 12.55 18.17 -5.75
CA LYS A 3 11.20 17.66 -5.53
C LYS A 3 11.26 16.15 -5.41
N PHE A 4 10.57 15.62 -4.39
CA PHE A 4 10.44 14.16 -4.27
C PHE A 4 9.53 13.65 -5.38
N ASP A 5 10.03 12.73 -6.19
CA ASP A 5 9.30 12.27 -7.36
C ASP A 5 8.54 10.99 -7.13
N HIS A 6 9.23 9.95 -6.66
CA HIS A 6 8.58 8.67 -6.40
C HIS A 6 9.46 7.80 -5.52
N LEU A 7 8.86 6.76 -4.96
CA LEU A 7 9.55 5.71 -4.22
C LEU A 7 9.49 4.43 -5.05
N SER A 8 10.61 3.77 -5.23
CA SER A 8 10.67 2.50 -5.96
C SER A 8 10.82 1.36 -4.97
N ILE A 9 10.00 0.33 -5.09
CA ILE A 9 10.08 -0.86 -4.24
C ILE A 9 10.21 -2.11 -5.10
N PRO A 10 11.07 -3.07 -4.68
CA PRO A 10 11.21 -4.32 -5.41
C PRO A 10 10.02 -5.24 -5.15
N VAL A 11 9.60 -5.96 -6.20
CA VAL A 11 8.54 -6.95 -6.11
C VAL A 11 8.98 -8.22 -6.84
N ASN A 12 8.40 -9.36 -6.52
CA ASN A 12 8.74 -10.61 -7.18
C ASN A 12 7.97 -10.85 -8.47
N ASP A 13 6.77 -10.29 -8.57
CA ASP A 13 5.93 -10.46 -9.76
C ASP A 13 5.16 -9.16 -9.95
N VAL A 14 5.58 -8.35 -10.91
CA VAL A 14 5.02 -7.01 -11.10
C VAL A 14 3.54 -7.07 -11.50
N GLY A 15 3.13 -8.08 -12.27
CA GLY A 15 1.73 -8.23 -12.66
C GLY A 15 0.83 -8.54 -11.48
N ARG A 16 1.28 -9.44 -10.61
CA ARG A 16 0.55 -9.80 -9.40
C ARG A 16 0.45 -8.60 -8.44
N SER A 17 1.54 -7.91 -8.25
CA SER A 17 1.57 -6.74 -7.37
C SER A 17 0.72 -5.61 -7.93
N ARG A 18 0.82 -5.33 -9.22
CA ARG A 18 -0.02 -4.33 -9.87
C ARG A 18 -1.49 -4.62 -9.62
N GLU A 19 -1.90 -5.87 -9.84
CA GLU A 19 -3.30 -6.26 -9.65
C GLU A 19 -3.75 -6.06 -8.20
N TRP A 20 -2.91 -6.43 -7.26
CA TRP A 20 -3.26 -6.28 -5.84
C TRP A 20 -3.41 -4.80 -5.45
N TYR A 21 -2.44 -3.97 -5.83
CA TYR A 21 -2.46 -2.55 -5.46
C TYR A 21 -3.62 -1.80 -6.11
N THR A 22 -3.97 -2.15 -7.33
CA THR A 22 -5.10 -1.51 -8.01
C THR A 22 -6.45 -2.04 -7.50
N ALA A 23 -6.60 -3.34 -7.36
CA ALA A 23 -7.86 -3.93 -6.94
C ALA A 23 -8.14 -3.74 -5.44
N THR A 24 -7.12 -3.90 -4.60
CA THR A 24 -7.30 -3.83 -3.15
C THR A 24 -7.22 -2.41 -2.63
N LEU A 25 -6.17 -1.67 -2.99
CA LEU A 25 -5.97 -0.32 -2.48
C LEU A 25 -6.60 0.76 -3.35
N GLY A 26 -6.97 0.44 -4.58
CA GLY A 26 -7.58 1.42 -5.48
C GLY A 26 -6.59 2.41 -6.09
N LEU A 27 -5.30 2.07 -6.09
CA LEU A 27 -4.32 2.92 -6.76
C LEU A 27 -4.51 2.85 -8.27
N ARG A 28 -4.07 3.88 -8.98
CA ARG A 28 -4.17 3.95 -10.44
C ARG A 28 -2.82 3.69 -11.08
N VAL A 29 -2.84 3.00 -12.20
CA VAL A 29 -1.62 2.85 -13.01
C VAL A 29 -1.36 4.17 -13.73
N GLU A 30 -0.20 4.78 -13.48
CA GLU A 30 0.22 5.97 -14.19
C GLU A 30 0.84 5.60 -15.52
N PHE A 31 1.78 4.66 -15.51
CA PHE A 31 2.35 4.11 -16.73
C PHE A 31 3.07 2.79 -16.41
N GLU A 32 3.40 2.05 -17.47
CA GLU A 32 4.15 0.80 -17.35
C GLU A 32 5.34 0.84 -18.31
N VAL A 33 6.43 0.22 -17.89
CA VAL A 33 7.60 0.00 -18.75
C VAL A 33 7.79 -1.52 -18.83
N LEU A 34 7.14 -2.13 -19.82
CA LEU A 34 7.01 -3.58 -19.90
C LEU A 34 8.35 -4.31 -20.03
N ASP A 35 9.25 -3.79 -20.84
CA ASP A 35 10.56 -4.43 -21.03
C ASP A 35 11.46 -4.30 -19.81
N ARG A 36 11.14 -3.44 -18.87
CA ARG A 36 11.82 -3.32 -17.59
C ARG A 36 11.06 -3.96 -16.44
N ARG A 37 9.87 -4.49 -16.72
CA ARG A 37 8.99 -5.08 -15.71
C ARG A 37 8.76 -4.13 -14.55
N SER A 38 8.39 -2.92 -14.89
CA SER A 38 8.17 -1.85 -13.94
C SER A 38 6.81 -1.20 -14.19
N VAL A 39 6.13 -0.83 -13.10
CA VAL A 39 4.86 -0.12 -13.19
C VAL A 39 4.84 1.00 -12.17
N ALA A 40 4.36 2.16 -12.61
CA ALA A 40 4.18 3.31 -11.74
C ALA A 40 2.73 3.39 -11.33
N LEU A 41 2.49 3.40 -10.03
CA LEU A 41 1.17 3.52 -9.43
C LEU A 41 1.05 4.84 -8.71
N GLN A 42 -0.17 5.37 -8.65
CA GLN A 42 -0.41 6.70 -8.16
C GLN A 42 -1.65 6.73 -7.28
N ASP A 43 -1.61 7.45 -6.16
CA ASP A 43 -2.79 7.70 -5.37
C ASP A 43 -3.56 8.92 -5.91
N SER A 44 -4.63 9.32 -5.24
CA SER A 44 -5.47 10.44 -5.69
C SER A 44 -4.78 11.80 -5.57
N GLU A 45 -3.72 11.88 -4.78
CA GLU A 45 -2.98 13.12 -4.54
C GLU A 45 -1.71 13.24 -5.38
N GLY A 46 -1.48 12.27 -6.26
CA GLY A 46 -0.34 12.29 -7.15
C GLY A 46 0.95 11.70 -6.59
N PHE A 47 0.93 11.12 -5.39
CA PHE A 47 2.10 10.44 -4.89
C PHE A 47 2.28 9.12 -5.62
N ALA A 48 3.47 8.87 -6.11
CA ALA A 48 3.76 7.72 -6.95
C ALA A 48 4.68 6.72 -6.27
N ILE A 49 4.34 5.43 -6.41
CA ILE A 49 5.26 4.35 -6.10
C ILE A 49 5.50 3.54 -7.36
N PHE A 50 6.76 3.15 -7.55
CA PHE A 50 7.15 2.31 -8.68
C PHE A 50 7.37 0.90 -8.18
N LEU A 51 6.71 -0.06 -8.81
CA LEU A 51 6.93 -1.47 -8.54
C LEU A 51 7.95 -1.96 -9.57
N GLN A 52 9.08 -2.45 -9.09
CA GLN A 52 10.15 -2.95 -9.96
C GLN A 52 10.33 -4.43 -9.72
N GLU A 53 10.07 -5.25 -10.74
CA GLU A 53 10.27 -6.68 -10.59
C GLU A 53 11.76 -7.00 -10.51
N VAL A 54 12.12 -7.83 -9.55
CA VAL A 54 13.50 -8.28 -9.34
C VAL A 54 13.55 -9.80 -9.36
N PRO A 55 14.67 -10.40 -9.81
CA PRO A 55 14.75 -11.85 -9.90
C PRO A 55 15.00 -12.53 -8.56
N SER A 56 15.53 -11.81 -7.58
CA SER A 56 15.81 -12.37 -6.27
C SER A 56 14.60 -12.23 -5.35
N GLU A 57 14.56 -13.07 -4.32
CA GLU A 57 13.50 -13.01 -3.33
C GLU A 57 13.48 -11.64 -2.66
N VAL A 58 12.27 -11.09 -2.48
CA VAL A 58 12.09 -9.80 -1.83
C VAL A 58 12.07 -9.98 -0.31
N ASP A 59 12.83 -9.13 0.39
CA ASP A 59 12.76 -9.04 1.84
C ASP A 59 11.85 -7.85 2.20
N PRO A 60 10.63 -8.10 2.70
CA PRO A 60 9.70 -7.02 2.98
C PRO A 60 9.95 -6.31 4.31
N ASN A 61 10.91 -6.80 5.11
CA ASN A 61 11.19 -6.21 6.41
C ASN A 61 11.85 -4.83 6.27
N GLY A 62 11.56 -3.95 7.19
CA GLY A 62 12.15 -2.62 7.19
C GLY A 62 11.44 -1.61 6.30
N CYS A 63 10.39 -2.01 5.62
CA CYS A 63 9.61 -1.09 4.78
C CYS A 63 8.13 -1.27 5.08
N ALA A 64 7.42 -0.18 5.32
CA ALA A 64 5.98 -0.19 5.48
C ALA A 64 5.40 0.97 4.69
N LEU A 65 4.25 0.74 4.11
CA LEU A 65 3.55 1.76 3.34
C LEU A 65 2.34 2.23 4.13
N TRP A 66 2.25 3.52 4.33
CA TRP A 66 1.22 4.12 5.18
C TRP A 66 0.28 4.95 4.32
N PHE A 67 -1.02 4.70 4.47
CA PHE A 67 -2.04 5.46 3.76
C PHE A 67 -3.01 6.04 4.76
N GLN A 68 -3.37 7.30 4.56
CA GLN A 68 -4.39 7.95 5.35
C GLN A 68 -5.74 7.71 4.70
N VAL A 69 -6.72 7.28 5.48
CA VAL A 69 -8.11 7.16 5.05
C VAL A 69 -8.96 8.09 5.89
N ALA A 70 -10.18 8.35 5.44
CA ALA A 70 -11.07 9.25 6.16
C ALA A 70 -11.53 8.66 7.49
N ASP A 71 -11.78 7.35 7.51
CA ASP A 71 -12.32 6.65 8.68
C ASP A 71 -11.86 5.20 8.62
N VAL A 72 -10.99 4.81 9.56
CA VAL A 72 -10.41 3.47 9.60
C VAL A 72 -11.48 2.40 9.78
N ASP A 73 -12.40 2.61 10.70
CA ASP A 73 -13.42 1.59 10.99
C ASP A 73 -14.36 1.39 9.80
N ALA A 74 -14.76 2.49 9.16
CA ALA A 74 -15.62 2.41 7.98
C ALA A 74 -14.89 1.74 6.81
N THR A 75 -13.61 2.06 6.62
CA THR A 75 -12.79 1.44 5.58
C THR A 75 -12.66 -0.06 5.82
N PHE A 76 -12.40 -0.45 7.06
CA PHE A 76 -12.30 -1.86 7.41
C PHE A 76 -13.59 -2.61 7.10
N ALA A 77 -14.74 -2.06 7.50
CA ALA A 77 -16.03 -2.67 7.26
C ALA A 77 -16.31 -2.81 5.76
N ASP A 78 -16.07 -1.75 5.01
CA ASP A 78 -16.33 -1.71 3.58
C ASP A 78 -15.44 -2.68 2.81
N TRP A 79 -14.13 -2.66 3.09
CA TRP A 79 -13.20 -3.54 2.39
C TRP A 79 -13.38 -5.00 2.77
N SER A 80 -13.68 -5.28 4.05
CA SER A 80 -13.97 -6.64 4.49
C SER A 80 -15.20 -7.20 3.76
N ALA A 81 -16.21 -6.36 3.53
CA ALA A 81 -17.40 -6.76 2.78
C ALA A 81 -17.08 -7.10 1.32
N ARG A 82 -16.01 -6.52 0.76
CA ARG A 82 -15.53 -6.84 -0.59
C ARG A 82 -14.61 -8.05 -0.62
N GLY A 83 -14.33 -8.66 0.52
CA GLY A 83 -13.47 -9.84 0.59
C GLY A 83 -11.99 -9.54 0.85
N VAL A 84 -11.64 -8.31 1.18
CA VAL A 84 -10.25 -7.96 1.52
C VAL A 84 -9.90 -8.59 2.87
N VAL A 85 -8.73 -9.24 2.94
CA VAL A 85 -8.25 -9.89 4.16
C VAL A 85 -7.26 -8.97 4.85
N PHE A 86 -7.52 -8.68 6.13
CA PHE A 86 -6.64 -7.84 6.94
C PHE A 86 -5.76 -8.71 7.85
N ALA A 87 -4.51 -8.30 8.01
CA ALA A 87 -3.62 -8.95 8.97
C ALA A 87 -3.96 -8.54 10.39
N LEU A 88 -4.35 -7.28 10.59
CA LEU A 88 -4.84 -6.78 11.87
C LEU A 88 -6.09 -5.94 11.64
N GLY A 89 -7.14 -6.25 12.38
CA GLY A 89 -8.36 -5.44 12.38
C GLY A 89 -8.16 -4.14 13.15
N PRO A 90 -9.20 -3.29 13.23
CA PRO A 90 -9.08 -2.01 13.90
C PRO A 90 -8.66 -2.16 15.35
N GLN A 91 -7.50 -1.61 15.68
CA GLN A 91 -6.95 -1.70 17.04
C GLN A 91 -5.81 -0.72 17.21
N LYS A 92 -5.50 -0.44 18.46
CA LYS A 92 -4.33 0.35 18.79
C LYS A 92 -3.12 -0.57 18.86
N SER A 93 -2.07 -0.22 18.13
CA SER A 93 -0.81 -0.94 18.14
C SER A 93 0.30 0.02 18.52
N PHE A 94 1.58 -0.40 18.38
CA PHE A 94 2.71 0.44 18.74
C PHE A 94 2.76 1.74 17.93
N TRP A 95 2.19 1.74 16.74
CA TRP A 95 2.24 2.92 15.86
C TRP A 95 0.97 3.78 15.91
N GLY A 96 -0.04 3.36 16.68
CA GLY A 96 -1.29 4.08 16.80
C GLY A 96 -2.49 3.23 16.42
N TYR A 97 -3.65 3.87 16.24
CA TYR A 97 -4.87 3.17 15.88
C TYR A 97 -5.00 3.03 14.36
N GLY A 98 -5.29 1.82 13.92
CA GLY A 98 -5.48 1.58 12.49
C GLY A 98 -5.65 0.11 12.18
N VAL A 99 -5.52 -0.20 10.90
CA VAL A 99 -5.57 -1.57 10.39
C VAL A 99 -4.31 -1.87 9.59
N GLU A 100 -4.05 -3.14 9.38
CA GLU A 100 -2.86 -3.56 8.67
C GLU A 100 -3.20 -4.65 7.68
N LEU A 101 -2.68 -4.51 6.46
CA LEU A 101 -2.76 -5.52 5.42
C LEU A 101 -1.34 -5.95 5.06
N VAL A 102 -1.25 -7.04 4.31
CA VAL A 102 0.02 -7.54 3.79
C VAL A 102 -0.13 -7.67 2.29
N ASP A 103 0.80 -7.07 1.55
CA ASP A 103 0.77 -7.17 0.09
C ASP A 103 1.32 -8.54 -0.38
N PRO A 104 1.32 -8.83 -1.69
CA PRO A 104 1.77 -10.16 -2.18
C PRO A 104 3.21 -10.51 -1.84
N ASP A 105 4.09 -9.54 -1.59
CA ASP A 105 5.48 -9.79 -1.24
C ASP A 105 5.73 -9.75 0.26
N GLY A 106 4.70 -9.46 1.06
CA GLY A 106 4.82 -9.38 2.51
C GLY A 106 5.02 -7.98 3.06
N TYR A 107 4.99 -6.96 2.22
CA TYR A 107 5.08 -5.58 2.70
C TYR A 107 3.87 -5.24 3.55
N ARG A 108 4.12 -4.55 4.68
CA ARG A 108 3.06 -4.11 5.56
C ARG A 108 2.43 -2.83 5.01
N ILE A 109 1.10 -2.86 4.90
CA ILE A 109 0.31 -1.73 4.45
C ILE A 109 -0.52 -1.28 5.64
N ARG A 110 -0.33 -0.05 6.09
CA ARG A 110 -0.98 0.47 7.29
C ARG A 110 -1.93 1.61 6.92
N LEU A 111 -3.18 1.48 7.37
CA LEU A 111 -4.18 2.51 7.15
C LEU A 111 -4.50 3.18 8.48
N TRP A 112 -4.50 4.49 8.47
CA TRP A 112 -4.78 5.29 9.66
C TRP A 112 -5.68 6.46 9.28
N ASP A 113 -6.29 7.08 10.27
CA ASP A 113 -7.05 8.29 10.04
C ASP A 113 -6.63 9.38 11.02
N GLU A 114 -6.92 10.61 10.65
CA GLU A 114 -6.49 11.77 11.42
C GLU A 114 -7.20 11.86 12.76
N ARG A 115 -8.48 11.51 12.77
CA ARG A 115 -9.30 11.62 13.98
C ARG A 115 -8.77 10.76 15.12
N THR A 116 -8.52 9.46 14.86
CA THR A 116 -8.06 8.56 15.91
C THR A 116 -6.62 8.82 16.32
N MET A 117 -5.81 9.34 15.42
CA MET A 117 -4.43 9.71 15.76
C MET A 117 -4.39 10.89 16.73
N ARG A 118 -5.35 11.79 16.65
CA ARG A 118 -5.43 12.91 17.58
C ARG A 118 -5.89 12.49 18.97
N GLU A 119 -6.57 11.38 19.07
CA GLU A 119 -7.17 10.91 20.32
C GLU A 119 -6.25 10.03 21.17
N LYS A 120 -5.05 9.78 20.71
CA LYS A 120 -4.16 8.89 21.44
C LYS A 120 -3.68 9.43 22.78
#